data_c8426f1b597da26446364c2c9937d120
#
_entry.id   c8426f1b597da26446364c2c9937d120
#
_cell.length_a   1.000
_cell.length_b   1.000
_cell.length_c   1.000
_cell.angle_alpha   90.00
_cell.angle_beta   90.00
_cell.angle_gamma   90.00
#
_symmetry.space_group_name_H-M   'P 1'
#
loop_
_entity.id
_entity.type
_entity.pdbx_description
1 polymer ?
#
loop_
_entity_poly.entity_id
_entity_poly.type
_entity_poly.pdbx_seq_one_letter_code
_entity_poly.pdbx_strand_id
1 'polypeptide(L)'
;MADLTDAEFRAAHDRGLKMLETEPRATAAGYDRKTGRVTIDLMNGCTYIFPAHLVQDLSDADPDDLSAIEVDGLGFNLHWPRLDADLYVPALVAGVFGTRDWMSKALARQAGRSTSPAKAAASRANGRKGGRPPKLRA
;
A
#
# COMPACT_ATOMS: atom_id res chain seq x y z
N MET A 1 0.52 -35.70 0.64
CA MET A 1 0.21 -34.65 -0.36
C MET A 1 -0.80 -35.23 -1.34
N ALA A 2 -1.92 -34.57 -1.53
CA ALA A 2 -2.83 -34.94 -2.60
C ALA A 2 -2.24 -34.46 -3.93
N ASP A 3 -2.06 -35.39 -4.87
CA ASP A 3 -1.64 -35.04 -6.21
C ASP A 3 -2.77 -34.28 -6.92
N LEU A 4 -2.41 -33.14 -7.53
CA LEU A 4 -3.35 -32.38 -8.34
C LEU A 4 -3.81 -33.25 -9.51
N THR A 5 -5.11 -33.32 -9.72
CA THR A 5 -5.67 -33.98 -10.88
C THR A 5 -5.34 -33.16 -12.14
N ASP A 6 -5.31 -33.83 -13.30
CA ASP A 6 -5.10 -33.17 -14.60
C ASP A 6 -6.12 -32.06 -14.87
N ALA A 7 -7.34 -32.20 -14.35
CA ALA A 7 -8.39 -31.21 -14.47
C ALA A 7 -8.09 -29.95 -13.62
N GLU A 8 -7.61 -30.15 -12.40
CA GLU A 8 -7.22 -29.04 -11.51
C GLU A 8 -5.99 -28.30 -12.05
N PHE A 9 -5.01 -29.04 -12.59
CA PHE A 9 -3.84 -28.46 -13.26
C PHE A 9 -4.26 -27.58 -14.45
N ARG A 10 -5.11 -28.11 -15.34
CA ARG A 10 -5.61 -27.35 -16.49
C ARG A 10 -6.39 -26.10 -16.05
N ALA A 11 -7.26 -26.23 -15.07
CA ALA A 11 -8.00 -25.09 -14.53
C ALA A 11 -7.08 -24.01 -13.93
N ALA A 12 -6.03 -24.41 -13.21
CA ALA A 12 -5.03 -23.49 -12.67
C ALA A 12 -4.22 -22.81 -13.79
N HIS A 13 -3.82 -23.56 -14.79
CA HIS A 13 -3.11 -23.04 -15.97
C HIS A 13 -3.94 -22.00 -16.72
N ASP A 14 -5.21 -22.28 -16.98
CA ASP A 14 -6.12 -21.37 -17.68
C ASP A 14 -6.34 -20.08 -16.85
N ARG A 15 -6.46 -20.18 -15.52
CA ARG A 15 -6.52 -18.99 -14.64
C ARG A 15 -5.25 -18.16 -14.74
N GLY A 16 -4.08 -18.81 -14.77
CA GLY A 16 -2.79 -18.14 -14.93
C GLY A 16 -2.68 -17.38 -16.25
N LEU A 17 -3.08 -18.00 -17.35
CA LEU A 17 -3.12 -17.36 -18.68
C LEU A 17 -4.07 -16.15 -18.68
N LYS A 18 -5.25 -16.29 -18.08
CA LYS A 18 -6.21 -15.19 -17.96
C LYS A 18 -5.66 -14.04 -17.13
N MET A 19 -4.95 -14.31 -16.03
CA MET A 19 -4.29 -13.28 -15.23
C MET A 19 -3.25 -12.51 -16.04
N LEU A 20 -2.46 -13.19 -16.88
CA LEU A 20 -1.48 -12.53 -17.75
C LEU A 20 -2.12 -11.53 -18.71
N GLU A 21 -3.36 -11.77 -19.13
CA GLU A 21 -4.10 -10.89 -20.06
C GLU A 21 -4.84 -9.76 -19.35
N THR A 22 -5.37 -10.00 -18.15
CA THR A 22 -6.33 -9.10 -17.49
C THR A 22 -5.76 -8.30 -16.34
N GLU A 23 -4.73 -8.82 -15.65
CA GLU A 23 -4.19 -8.16 -14.46
C GLU A 23 -3.05 -7.20 -14.81
N PRO A 24 -2.93 -6.07 -14.11
CA PRO A 24 -1.80 -5.17 -14.31
C PRO A 24 -0.49 -5.84 -13.91
N ARG A 25 0.52 -5.72 -14.78
CA ARG A 25 1.87 -6.26 -14.56
C ARG A 25 2.91 -5.18 -14.79
N ALA A 26 3.96 -5.19 -13.98
CA ALA A 26 5.05 -4.25 -14.08
C ALA A 26 6.04 -4.64 -15.20
N THR A 27 6.52 -3.65 -15.93
CA THR A 27 7.69 -3.76 -16.80
C THR A 27 8.94 -3.21 -16.13
N ALA A 28 8.77 -2.21 -15.26
CA ALA A 28 9.83 -1.56 -14.51
C ALA A 28 9.28 -0.97 -13.21
N ALA A 29 10.16 -0.77 -12.25
CA ALA A 29 9.83 -0.07 -11.01
C ALA A 29 11.04 0.72 -10.53
N GLY A 30 10.80 1.79 -9.80
CA GLY A 30 11.85 2.64 -9.24
C GLY A 30 11.37 3.39 -8.01
N TYR A 31 12.33 3.94 -7.27
CA TYR A 31 12.09 4.78 -6.11
C TYR A 31 12.75 6.14 -6.29
N ASP A 32 11.99 7.20 -6.08
CA ASP A 32 12.50 8.57 -6.10
C ASP A 32 12.78 9.04 -4.68
N ARG A 33 14.04 9.21 -4.34
CA ARG A 33 14.50 9.69 -3.02
C ARG A 33 14.02 11.10 -2.69
N LYS A 34 13.85 11.96 -3.69
CA LYS A 34 13.43 13.35 -3.48
C LYS A 34 11.97 13.45 -3.04
N THR A 35 11.13 12.63 -3.65
CA THR A 35 9.68 12.65 -3.39
C THR A 35 9.21 11.55 -2.43
N GLY A 36 10.04 10.53 -2.19
CA GLY A 36 9.66 9.35 -1.41
C GLY A 36 8.63 8.46 -2.08
N ARG A 37 8.55 8.49 -3.42
CA ARG A 37 7.54 7.78 -4.20
C ARG A 37 8.12 6.60 -4.95
N VAL A 38 7.34 5.54 -4.98
CA VAL A 38 7.57 4.38 -5.83
C VAL A 38 6.81 4.57 -7.13
N THR A 39 7.49 4.31 -8.25
CA THR A 39 6.90 4.37 -9.60
C THR A 39 6.89 2.97 -10.20
N ILE A 40 5.76 2.56 -10.73
CA ILE A 40 5.60 1.29 -11.45
C ILE A 40 5.15 1.58 -12.86
N ASP A 41 5.97 1.20 -13.85
CA ASP A 41 5.56 1.20 -15.24
C ASP A 41 4.87 -0.12 -15.56
N LEU A 42 3.66 -0.03 -16.09
CA LEU A 42 2.81 -1.18 -16.39
C LEU A 42 2.91 -1.58 -17.86
N MET A 43 2.68 -2.85 -18.14
CA MET A 43 2.73 -3.40 -19.52
C MET A 43 1.73 -2.75 -20.47
N ASN A 44 0.62 -2.21 -19.95
CA ASN A 44 -0.38 -1.50 -20.76
C ASN A 44 0.00 -0.06 -21.13
N GLY A 45 1.19 0.40 -20.73
CA GLY A 45 1.67 1.77 -20.95
C GLY A 45 1.31 2.77 -19.87
N CYS A 46 0.52 2.39 -18.88
CA CYS A 46 0.23 3.24 -17.72
C CYS A 46 1.39 3.24 -16.73
N THR A 47 1.50 4.33 -15.98
CA THR A 47 2.43 4.44 -14.87
C THR A 47 1.62 4.67 -13.59
N TYR A 48 1.91 3.88 -12.56
CA TYR A 48 1.32 4.01 -11.24
C TYR A 48 2.35 4.51 -10.25
N ILE A 49 2.01 5.55 -9.49
CA ILE A 49 2.92 6.19 -8.54
C ILE A 49 2.24 6.27 -7.17
N PHE A 50 2.95 5.89 -6.13
CA PHE A 50 2.46 5.98 -4.75
C PHE A 50 3.58 6.32 -3.77
N PRO A 51 3.27 7.01 -2.65
CA PRO A 51 4.24 7.24 -1.60
C PRO A 51 4.60 5.93 -0.88
N ALA A 52 5.88 5.65 -0.71
CA ALA A 52 6.34 4.43 -0.05
C ALA A 52 5.82 4.31 1.40
N HIS A 53 5.71 5.43 2.11
CA HIS A 53 5.27 5.44 3.51
C HIS A 53 3.81 5.00 3.71
N LEU A 54 2.98 5.01 2.65
CA LEU A 54 1.60 4.52 2.73
C LEU A 54 1.51 2.99 2.74
N VAL A 55 2.56 2.31 2.26
CA VAL A 55 2.60 0.85 2.20
C VAL A 55 3.16 0.30 3.50
N GLN A 56 2.43 -0.61 4.14
CA GLN A 56 2.76 -1.14 5.46
C GLN A 56 4.18 -1.73 5.53
N ASP A 57 4.56 -2.54 4.56
CA ASP A 57 5.86 -3.21 4.53
C ASP A 57 7.04 -2.29 4.19
N LEU A 58 6.76 -1.08 3.69
CA LEU A 58 7.75 -0.09 3.27
C LEU A 58 7.80 1.14 4.16
N SER A 59 6.88 1.29 5.10
CA SER A 59 6.62 2.54 5.81
C SER A 59 7.79 3.06 6.64
N ASP A 60 8.58 2.16 7.23
CA ASP A 60 9.72 2.50 8.10
C ASP A 60 11.07 2.29 7.42
N ALA A 61 11.09 2.01 6.13
CA ALA A 61 12.31 1.67 5.40
C ALA A 61 13.15 2.90 5.04
N ASP A 62 14.46 2.74 5.07
CA ASP A 62 15.40 3.76 4.63
C ASP A 62 15.39 3.93 3.09
N PRO A 63 15.70 5.15 2.59
CA PRO A 63 15.78 5.39 1.15
C PRO A 63 16.72 4.45 0.39
N ASP A 64 17.84 4.06 0.98
CA ASP A 64 18.78 3.12 0.36
C ASP A 64 18.15 1.74 0.16
N ASP A 65 17.42 1.26 1.16
CA ASP A 65 16.72 -0.02 1.09
C ASP A 65 15.54 0.03 0.12
N LEU A 66 14.83 1.15 0.06
CA LEU A 66 13.72 1.37 -0.87
C LEU A 66 14.18 1.48 -2.33
N SER A 67 15.42 1.92 -2.56
CA SER A 67 15.97 2.08 -3.92
C SER A 67 16.30 0.76 -4.60
N ALA A 68 16.52 -0.31 -3.84
CA ALA A 68 16.79 -1.64 -4.36
C ALA A 68 15.46 -2.37 -4.61
N ILE A 69 14.89 -2.19 -5.79
CA ILE A 69 13.64 -2.80 -6.23
C ILE A 69 13.91 -3.70 -7.42
N GLU A 70 13.29 -4.88 -7.40
CA GLU A 70 13.30 -5.83 -8.51
C GLU A 70 11.88 -6.14 -8.96
N VAL A 71 11.68 -6.26 -10.26
CA VAL A 71 10.44 -6.77 -10.85
C VAL A 71 10.56 -8.28 -10.98
N ASP A 72 9.62 -9.01 -10.42
CA ASP A 72 9.66 -10.47 -10.33
C ASP A 72 8.31 -11.09 -10.74
N GLY A 73 8.30 -12.42 -10.92
CA GLY A 73 7.08 -13.15 -11.20
C GLY A 73 6.32 -12.67 -12.45
N LEU A 74 6.98 -12.50 -13.59
CA LEU A 74 6.38 -12.03 -14.85
C LEU A 74 5.77 -10.61 -14.75
N GLY A 75 6.24 -9.81 -13.80
CA GLY A 75 5.73 -8.47 -13.53
C GLY A 75 4.59 -8.41 -12.52
N PHE A 76 4.18 -9.51 -11.93
CA PHE A 76 3.14 -9.54 -10.90
C PHE A 76 3.62 -9.07 -9.54
N ASN A 77 4.93 -9.16 -9.27
CA ASN A 77 5.49 -8.84 -7.96
C ASN A 77 6.62 -7.82 -8.07
N LEU A 78 6.72 -6.98 -7.04
CA LEU A 78 7.90 -6.17 -6.75
C LEU A 78 8.60 -6.77 -5.55
N HIS A 79 9.91 -6.95 -5.63
CA HIS A 79 10.74 -7.46 -4.56
C HIS A 79 11.74 -6.42 -4.09
N TRP A 80 11.81 -6.21 -2.78
CA TRP A 80 12.83 -5.39 -2.12
C TRP A 80 13.78 -6.32 -1.35
N PRO A 81 14.95 -6.66 -1.94
CA PRO A 81 15.83 -7.66 -1.33
C PRO A 81 16.35 -7.27 0.06
N ARG A 82 16.57 -5.98 0.29
CA ARG A 82 17.08 -5.49 1.58
C ARG A 82 16.03 -5.47 2.69
N LEU A 83 14.77 -5.48 2.32
CA LEU A 83 13.64 -5.48 3.25
C LEU A 83 12.99 -6.85 3.39
N ASP A 84 13.39 -7.81 2.54
CA ASP A 84 12.70 -9.09 2.37
C ASP A 84 11.18 -8.90 2.20
N ALA A 85 10.81 -7.92 1.39
CA ALA A 85 9.44 -7.55 1.13
C ALA A 85 9.05 -7.89 -0.32
N ASP A 86 7.91 -8.54 -0.47
CA ASP A 86 7.28 -8.85 -1.74
C ASP A 86 5.90 -8.24 -1.80
N LEU A 87 5.64 -7.46 -2.83
CA LEU A 87 4.34 -6.80 -3.01
C LEU A 87 3.73 -7.19 -4.35
N TYR A 88 2.44 -7.51 -4.32
CA TYR A 88 1.66 -7.92 -5.49
C TYR A 88 1.18 -6.69 -6.25
N VAL A 89 1.61 -6.53 -7.50
CA VAL A 89 1.34 -5.35 -8.33
C VAL A 89 -0.15 -5.08 -8.51
N PRO A 90 -1.01 -6.07 -8.84
CA PRO A 90 -2.44 -5.82 -8.98
C PRO A 90 -3.09 -5.28 -7.70
N ALA A 91 -2.67 -5.73 -6.53
CA ALA A 91 -3.17 -5.21 -5.26
C ALA A 91 -2.74 -3.75 -5.04
N LEU A 92 -1.48 -3.41 -5.32
CA LEU A 92 -0.99 -2.03 -5.22
C LEU A 92 -1.76 -1.09 -6.13
N VAL A 93 -1.97 -1.48 -7.39
CA VAL A 93 -2.74 -0.68 -8.36
C VAL A 93 -4.20 -0.51 -7.94
N ALA A 94 -4.76 -1.49 -7.22
CA ALA A 94 -6.09 -1.40 -6.63
C ALA A 94 -6.13 -0.56 -5.34
N GLY A 95 -5.00 -0.05 -4.86
CA GLY A 95 -4.92 0.77 -3.65
C GLY A 95 -4.83 -0.03 -2.36
N VAL A 96 -4.47 -1.31 -2.42
CA VAL A 96 -4.29 -2.15 -1.23
C VAL A 96 -2.84 -2.02 -0.76
N PHE A 97 -2.61 -1.27 0.30
CA PHE A 97 -1.28 -0.93 0.81
C PHE A 97 -0.90 -1.65 2.12
N GLY A 98 -1.74 -2.54 2.59
CA GLY A 98 -1.52 -3.29 3.81
C GLY A 98 -2.80 -3.94 4.29
N THR A 99 -2.82 -4.32 5.56
CA THR A 99 -4.01 -4.86 6.21
C THR A 99 -5.14 -3.83 6.27
N ARG A 100 -6.37 -4.29 6.46
CA ARG A 100 -7.51 -3.39 6.67
C ARG A 100 -7.28 -2.44 7.84
N ASP A 101 -6.72 -2.94 8.93
CA ASP A 101 -6.37 -2.12 10.11
C ASP A 101 -5.33 -1.04 9.78
N TRP A 102 -4.27 -1.40 9.05
CA TRP A 102 -3.26 -0.46 8.58
C TRP A 102 -3.88 0.66 7.74
N MET A 103 -4.70 0.30 6.75
CA MET A 103 -5.33 1.27 5.84
C MET A 103 -6.33 2.17 6.58
N SER A 104 -7.08 1.63 7.53
CA SER A 104 -8.01 2.41 8.37
C SER A 104 -7.28 3.43 9.23
N LYS A 105 -6.16 3.05 9.82
CA LYS A 105 -5.32 3.96 10.61
C LYS A 105 -4.67 5.04 9.75
N ALA A 106 -4.24 4.70 8.54
CA ALA A 106 -3.68 5.66 7.58
C ALA A 106 -4.72 6.71 7.18
N LEU A 107 -5.94 6.29 6.90
CA LEU A 107 -7.05 7.19 6.58
C LEU A 107 -7.40 8.09 7.77
N ALA A 108 -7.44 7.56 8.98
CA ALA A 108 -7.70 8.33 10.19
C ALA A 108 -6.61 9.39 10.45
N ARG A 109 -5.34 9.06 10.21
CA ARG A 109 -4.23 10.01 10.32
C ARG A 109 -4.37 11.15 9.30
N GLN A 110 -4.72 10.83 8.07
CA GLN A 110 -4.96 11.82 7.02
C GLN A 110 -6.14 12.73 7.35
N ALA A 111 -7.22 12.19 7.83
CA ALA A 111 -8.39 12.95 8.29
C ALA A 111 -8.04 13.86 9.48
N GLY A 112 -7.19 13.41 10.40
CA GLY A 112 -6.69 14.20 11.52
C GLY A 112 -5.81 15.38 11.13
N ARG A 113 -5.07 15.27 10.02
CA ARG A 113 -4.24 16.34 9.47
C ARG A 113 -5.02 17.38 8.68
N SER A 114 -6.18 17.02 8.16
CA SER A 114 -7.05 17.91 7.41
C SER A 114 -7.67 18.93 8.36
N THR A 115 -7.35 20.21 8.19
CA THR A 115 -7.97 21.33 8.92
C THR A 115 -8.82 22.16 7.97
N SER A 116 -10.11 22.31 8.31
CA SER A 116 -11.01 23.29 7.68
C SER A 116 -11.35 24.37 8.70
N PRO A 117 -11.82 25.57 8.27
CA PRO A 117 -12.29 26.59 9.21
C PRO A 117 -13.37 26.07 10.17
N ALA A 118 -14.30 25.26 9.68
CA ALA A 118 -15.34 24.64 10.49
C ALA A 118 -14.77 23.66 11.53
N LYS A 119 -13.81 22.81 11.13
CA LYS A 119 -13.15 21.87 12.00
C LYS A 119 -12.32 22.56 13.07
N ALA A 120 -11.60 23.63 12.71
CA ALA A 120 -10.82 24.43 13.65
C ALA A 120 -11.74 25.14 14.66
N ALA A 121 -12.88 25.67 14.22
CA ALA A 121 -13.88 26.30 15.09
C ALA A 121 -14.50 25.29 16.06
N ALA A 122 -14.85 24.08 15.57
CA ALA A 122 -15.38 23.01 16.41
C ALA A 122 -14.38 22.55 17.46
N SER A 123 -13.12 22.41 17.09
CA SER A 123 -12.05 22.03 18.01
C SER A 123 -11.83 23.09 19.11
N ARG A 124 -11.85 24.38 18.75
CA ARG A 124 -11.76 25.48 19.72
C ARG A 124 -12.97 25.51 20.65
N ALA A 125 -14.18 25.34 20.12
CA ALA A 125 -15.40 25.29 20.92
C ALA A 125 -15.38 24.14 21.93
N ASN A 126 -14.92 22.96 21.53
CA ASN A 126 -14.78 21.81 22.41
C ASN A 126 -13.71 22.04 23.49
N GLY A 127 -12.60 22.71 23.14
CA GLY A 127 -11.56 23.08 24.11
C GLY A 127 -12.06 24.07 25.17
N ARG A 128 -12.96 25.01 24.83
CA ARG A 128 -13.57 25.94 25.78
C ARG A 128 -14.53 25.29 26.77
N LYS A 129 -15.15 24.17 26.39
CA LYS A 129 -16.05 23.42 27.30
C LYS A 129 -15.30 22.69 28.41
N GLY A 130 -13.98 22.74 28.40
CA GLY A 130 -13.14 22.04 29.36
C GLY A 130 -13.01 20.56 29.07
N GLY A 131 -11.88 20.00 29.43
CA GLY A 131 -11.65 18.56 29.36
C GLY A 131 -12.45 17.82 30.44
N ARG A 132 -12.17 16.52 30.56
CA ARG A 132 -12.76 15.65 31.57
C ARG A 132 -12.73 16.34 32.95
N PRO A 133 -13.87 16.44 33.67
CA PRO A 133 -13.86 17.02 34.98
C PRO A 133 -12.91 16.26 35.89
N PRO A 134 -12.17 17.00 36.78
CA PRO A 134 -11.26 16.36 37.73
C PRO A 134 -12.05 15.40 38.59
N LYS A 135 -11.55 14.18 38.80
CA LYS A 135 -12.12 13.25 39.76
C LYS A 135 -12.08 13.90 41.14
N LEU A 136 -13.25 14.11 41.72
CA LEU A 136 -13.35 14.48 43.12
C LEU A 136 -12.69 13.38 43.97
N ARG A 137 -11.61 13.72 44.63
CA ARG A 137 -11.05 12.85 45.69
C ARG A 137 -12.01 12.86 46.88
N ALA A 138 -12.52 11.67 47.17
CA ALA A 138 -13.27 11.47 48.40
C ALA A 138 -12.38 11.64 49.63
#